data_940b56836a59b1434fa5bc648692d387
#
_entry.id   940b56836a59b1434fa5bc648692d387
#
_cell.length_a   1.000
_cell.length_b   1.000
_cell.length_c   1.000
_cell.angle_alpha   90.00
_cell.angle_beta   90.00
_cell.angle_gamma   90.00
#
_symmetry.space_group_name_H-M   'P 1'
#
loop_
_entity.id
_entity.type
_entity.pdbx_description
1 polymer ?
#
loop_
_entity_poly.entity_id
_entity_poly.type
_entity_poly.pdbx_seq_one_letter_code
_entity_poly.pdbx_strand_id
1 'polypeptide(L)'
;MVIQVTQKSFNDNYLYTEEISPNELNEYKEKDKNKKYILFILIILLTVLLGMFIGYLLSKHYNKINDNTIHQGDLLGIYQNENFTNYIENIKVYNSYDNSNKYKFYVRNDNEYEITYKLTINDIKLDNNEKMVNRKSLNYSVFKNDVKIKEGKLSNLKNNVLVTTSIGLKTVDNYEILIWGNSNASGYYNYEVVIKK
;
A
#
# COMPACT_ATOMS: atom_id res chain seq x y z
N MET A 1 -34.98 -58.51 10.10
CA MET A 1 -35.66 -57.22 10.44
C MET A 1 -35.58 -56.37 9.16
N VAL A 2 -36.69 -56.15 8.50
CA VAL A 2 -36.73 -55.35 7.26
C VAL A 2 -37.11 -53.94 7.64
N ILE A 3 -36.33 -52.98 7.17
CA ILE A 3 -36.60 -51.56 7.43
C ILE A 3 -37.20 -50.94 6.14
N GLN A 4 -38.37 -50.37 6.29
CA GLN A 4 -39.04 -49.67 5.17
C GLN A 4 -38.58 -48.19 5.12
N VAL A 5 -38.02 -47.76 4.00
CA VAL A 5 -37.66 -46.35 3.74
C VAL A 5 -38.57 -45.79 2.69
N THR A 6 -39.28 -44.73 3.00
CA THR A 6 -40.19 -44.05 2.09
C THR A 6 -39.46 -42.86 1.45
N GLN A 7 -39.21 -42.92 0.14
CA GLN A 7 -38.69 -41.78 -0.63
C GLN A 7 -39.83 -41.07 -1.38
N LYS A 8 -39.88 -39.76 -1.29
CA LYS A 8 -40.81 -38.92 -2.05
C LYS A 8 -40.14 -38.42 -3.31
N SER A 9 -40.59 -38.90 -4.48
CA SER A 9 -40.14 -38.36 -5.75
C SER A 9 -40.78 -36.99 -6.01
N PHE A 10 -40.02 -36.02 -6.48
CA PHE A 10 -40.48 -34.63 -6.69
C PHE A 10 -41.43 -34.48 -7.89
N ASN A 11 -41.49 -35.47 -8.80
CA ASN A 11 -42.25 -35.38 -10.04
C ASN A 11 -43.50 -36.28 -10.13
N ASP A 12 -43.64 -37.23 -9.22
CA ASP A 12 -44.79 -38.15 -9.28
C ASP A 12 -45.46 -38.22 -7.88
N ASN A 13 -46.76 -38.09 -7.88
CA ASN A 13 -47.60 -38.14 -6.66
C ASN A 13 -47.67 -39.56 -6.04
N TYR A 14 -46.71 -40.43 -6.32
CA TYR A 14 -46.66 -41.78 -5.81
C TYR A 14 -45.55 -41.95 -4.79
N LEU A 15 -45.94 -42.48 -3.65
CA LEU A 15 -44.99 -42.94 -2.60
C LEU A 15 -44.56 -44.37 -2.94
N TYR A 16 -43.28 -44.52 -3.28
CA TYR A 16 -42.68 -45.84 -3.40
C TYR A 16 -42.09 -46.24 -2.05
N THR A 17 -42.49 -47.42 -1.58
CA THR A 17 -41.87 -48.04 -0.38
C THR A 17 -40.95 -49.12 -0.88
N GLU A 18 -39.67 -48.93 -0.73
CA GLU A 18 -38.65 -49.93 -1.08
C GLU A 18 -38.19 -50.61 0.19
N GLU A 19 -38.19 -51.96 0.18
CA GLU A 19 -37.71 -52.74 1.29
C GLU A 19 -36.18 -52.85 1.16
N ILE A 20 -35.46 -52.17 2.05
CA ILE A 20 -34.00 -52.15 2.07
C ILE A 20 -33.50 -53.17 3.11
N SER A 21 -32.54 -54.00 2.71
CA SER A 21 -31.89 -54.91 3.63
C SER A 21 -31.05 -54.19 4.67
N PRO A 22 -30.83 -54.76 5.88
CA PRO A 22 -29.99 -54.10 6.91
C PRO A 22 -28.56 -53.77 6.44
N ASN A 23 -28.02 -54.54 5.51
CA ASN A 23 -26.70 -54.32 4.92
C ASN A 23 -26.68 -53.10 3.99
N GLU A 24 -27.70 -52.97 3.12
CA GLU A 24 -27.86 -51.77 2.25
C GLU A 24 -28.07 -50.50 3.05
N LEU A 25 -28.81 -50.54 4.16
CA LEU A 25 -29.03 -49.38 5.03
C LEU A 25 -27.71 -48.93 5.68
N ASN A 26 -26.84 -49.88 6.08
CA ASN A 26 -25.54 -49.58 6.63
C ASN A 26 -24.62 -48.92 5.59
N GLU A 27 -24.63 -49.42 4.35
CA GLU A 27 -23.89 -48.86 3.24
C GLU A 27 -24.34 -47.41 2.91
N TYR A 28 -25.64 -47.14 2.93
CA TYR A 28 -26.19 -45.78 2.76
C TYR A 28 -25.73 -44.86 3.90
N LYS A 29 -25.78 -45.30 5.15
CA LYS A 29 -25.32 -44.52 6.29
C LYS A 29 -23.81 -44.22 6.22
N GLU A 30 -23.02 -45.16 5.75
CA GLU A 30 -21.58 -45.00 5.59
C GLU A 30 -21.24 -44.00 4.45
N LYS A 31 -21.94 -44.11 3.33
CA LYS A 31 -21.83 -43.15 2.20
C LYS A 31 -22.23 -41.74 2.62
N ASP A 32 -23.27 -41.57 3.40
CA ASP A 32 -23.74 -40.25 3.87
C ASP A 32 -22.77 -39.67 4.91
N LYS A 33 -22.19 -40.49 5.77
CA LYS A 33 -21.12 -40.10 6.70
C LYS A 33 -19.88 -39.62 5.96
N ASN A 34 -19.46 -40.33 4.94
CA ASN A 34 -18.30 -39.97 4.12
C ASN A 34 -18.53 -38.68 3.36
N LYS A 35 -19.73 -38.46 2.80
CA LYS A 35 -20.08 -37.18 2.17
C LYS A 35 -20.00 -36.00 3.14
N LYS A 36 -20.45 -36.16 4.38
CA LYS A 36 -20.35 -35.14 5.40
C LYS A 36 -18.89 -34.82 5.78
N TYR A 37 -18.03 -35.83 5.87
CA TYR A 37 -16.60 -35.64 6.10
C TYR A 37 -15.92 -34.90 4.94
N ILE A 38 -16.22 -35.29 3.70
CA ILE A 38 -15.66 -34.62 2.51
C ILE A 38 -16.12 -33.14 2.48
N LEU A 39 -17.39 -32.85 2.77
CA LEU A 39 -17.90 -31.49 2.83
C LEU A 39 -17.20 -30.68 3.93
N PHE A 40 -16.97 -31.28 5.11
CA PHE A 40 -16.28 -30.63 6.22
C PHE A 40 -14.83 -30.30 5.86
N ILE A 41 -14.10 -31.22 5.22
CA ILE A 41 -12.72 -30.99 4.73
C ILE A 41 -12.69 -29.89 3.70
N LEU A 42 -13.67 -29.86 2.76
CA LEU A 42 -13.78 -28.80 1.75
C LEU A 42 -14.00 -27.41 2.39
N ILE A 43 -14.83 -27.32 3.41
CA ILE A 43 -15.07 -26.07 4.13
C ILE A 43 -13.79 -25.59 4.82
N ILE A 44 -13.05 -26.49 5.48
CA ILE A 44 -11.77 -26.14 6.12
C ILE A 44 -10.77 -25.63 5.06
N LEU A 45 -10.64 -26.35 3.95
CA LEU A 45 -9.74 -25.95 2.86
C LEU A 45 -10.09 -24.57 2.31
N LEU A 46 -11.38 -24.30 2.10
CA LEU A 46 -11.87 -23.03 1.62
C LEU A 46 -11.57 -21.89 2.61
N THR A 47 -11.77 -22.12 3.91
CA THR A 47 -11.47 -21.11 4.94
C THR A 47 -9.98 -20.80 5.03
N VAL A 48 -9.12 -21.80 4.90
CA VAL A 48 -7.65 -21.60 4.86
C VAL A 48 -7.24 -20.81 3.62
N LEU A 49 -7.78 -21.14 2.44
CA LEU A 49 -7.50 -20.40 1.20
C LEU A 49 -7.98 -18.95 1.29
N LEU A 50 -9.16 -18.72 1.86
CA LEU A 50 -9.70 -17.39 2.08
C LEU A 50 -8.83 -16.57 3.03
N GLY A 51 -8.36 -17.20 4.13
CA GLY A 51 -7.44 -16.59 5.07
C GLY A 51 -6.10 -16.20 4.45
N MET A 52 -5.53 -17.08 3.61
CA MET A 52 -4.30 -16.80 2.85
C MET A 52 -4.51 -15.65 1.86
N PHE A 53 -5.65 -15.61 1.16
CA PHE A 53 -5.98 -14.55 0.21
C PHE A 53 -6.14 -13.18 0.89
N ILE A 54 -6.86 -13.14 2.02
CA ILE A 54 -7.02 -11.93 2.82
C ILE A 54 -5.65 -11.49 3.37
N GLY A 55 -4.85 -12.41 3.91
CA GLY A 55 -3.49 -12.13 4.37
C GLY A 55 -2.60 -11.57 3.27
N TYR A 56 -2.69 -12.12 2.05
CA TYR A 56 -1.97 -11.60 0.88
C TYR A 56 -2.42 -10.18 0.50
N LEU A 57 -3.72 -9.91 0.48
CA LEU A 57 -4.25 -8.56 0.19
C LEU A 57 -3.83 -7.55 1.25
N LEU A 58 -3.92 -7.92 2.52
CA LEU A 58 -3.46 -7.07 3.62
C LEU A 58 -1.95 -6.83 3.56
N SER A 59 -1.15 -7.85 3.30
CA SER A 59 0.30 -7.73 3.12
C SER A 59 0.64 -6.81 1.94
N LYS A 60 -0.07 -6.96 0.81
CA LYS A 60 0.13 -6.11 -0.37
C LYS A 60 -0.28 -4.66 -0.09
N HIS A 61 -1.34 -4.44 0.69
CA HIS A 61 -1.77 -3.11 1.09
C HIS A 61 -0.80 -2.49 2.12
N TYR A 62 -0.34 -3.28 3.09
CA TYR A 62 0.66 -2.86 4.08
C TYR A 62 2.02 -2.57 3.43
N ASN A 63 2.47 -3.41 2.48
CA ASN A 63 3.70 -3.17 1.75
C ASN A 63 3.62 -1.93 0.85
N LYS A 64 2.44 -1.61 0.30
CA LYS A 64 2.25 -0.38 -0.48
C LYS A 64 2.29 0.88 0.41
N ILE A 65 1.93 0.76 1.69
CA ILE A 65 2.04 1.83 2.69
C ILE A 65 3.47 1.90 3.25
N ASN A 66 4.18 0.76 3.33
CA ASN A 66 5.53 0.65 3.92
C ASN A 66 6.67 0.57 2.88
N ASP A 67 6.39 0.67 1.59
CA ASP A 67 7.43 0.65 0.54
C ASP A 67 8.26 1.97 0.48
N ASN A 68 8.12 2.81 1.48
CA ASN A 68 9.04 3.88 1.80
C ASN A 68 10.16 3.37 2.74
N THR A 69 10.79 2.28 2.31
CA THR A 69 12.19 1.95 2.47
C THR A 69 12.83 2.18 3.84
N ILE A 70 12.63 1.24 4.73
CA ILE A 70 13.73 0.86 5.60
C ILE A 70 14.31 -0.41 4.98
N HIS A 71 15.43 -0.31 4.32
CA HIS A 71 16.20 -1.48 3.93
C HIS A 71 16.62 -2.19 5.23
N GLN A 72 16.35 -3.49 5.30
CA GLN A 72 16.79 -4.35 6.41
C GLN A 72 18.31 -4.18 6.58
N GLY A 73 18.72 -3.47 7.65
CA GLY A 73 20.12 -3.14 7.94
C GLY A 73 20.47 -1.66 8.05
N ASP A 74 19.62 -0.74 7.52
CA ASP A 74 19.86 0.70 7.59
C ASP A 74 18.80 1.40 8.42
N LEU A 75 19.23 2.00 9.50
CA LEU A 75 18.40 2.79 10.39
C LEU A 75 18.30 4.26 9.91
N LEU A 76 18.05 4.44 8.61
CA LEU A 76 17.82 5.75 7.99
C LEU A 76 16.35 5.86 7.54
N GLY A 77 15.62 6.82 8.06
CA GLY A 77 14.20 6.99 7.75
C GLY A 77 13.78 8.43 7.51
N ILE A 78 12.67 8.61 6.76
CA ILE A 78 11.94 9.88 6.64
C ILE A 78 10.75 9.86 7.61
N TYR A 79 10.57 10.93 8.34
CA TYR A 79 9.48 11.11 9.28
C TYR A 79 8.78 12.44 9.03
N GLN A 80 7.47 12.43 8.82
CA GLN A 80 6.70 13.66 8.64
C GLN A 80 6.29 14.31 9.96
N ASN A 81 5.96 13.48 10.91
CA ASN A 81 5.59 13.82 12.27
C ASN A 81 5.68 12.54 13.11
N GLU A 82 5.22 12.56 14.34
CA GLU A 82 5.14 11.41 15.24
C GLU A 82 4.30 10.24 14.72
N ASN A 83 3.53 10.43 13.62
CA ASN A 83 2.61 9.45 13.04
C ASN A 83 3.12 8.74 11.78
N PHE A 84 4.39 8.93 11.38
CA PHE A 84 5.06 8.21 10.27
C PHE A 84 4.33 8.26 8.92
N THR A 85 3.65 9.34 8.57
CA THR A 85 3.01 9.49 7.27
C THR A 85 3.97 10.16 6.28
N ASN A 86 4.38 9.44 5.22
CA ASN A 86 5.32 9.90 4.18
C ASN A 86 4.62 10.43 2.92
N TYR A 87 3.34 10.75 3.00
CA TYR A 87 2.52 10.99 1.83
C TYR A 87 1.95 12.40 1.82
N ILE A 88 2.09 13.10 0.67
CA ILE A 88 1.47 14.40 0.45
C ILE A 88 0.42 14.25 -0.62
N GLU A 89 -0.83 14.45 -0.24
CA GLU A 89 -1.94 14.47 -1.17
C GLU A 89 -2.23 15.89 -1.68
N ASN A 90 -2.49 16.01 -2.99
CA ASN A 90 -3.13 17.16 -3.64
C ASN A 90 -2.61 18.53 -3.22
N ILE A 91 -1.34 18.80 -3.45
CA ILE A 91 -0.80 20.14 -3.20
C ILE A 91 -1.23 21.09 -4.31
N LYS A 92 -2.01 22.11 -3.96
CA LYS A 92 -2.30 23.19 -4.88
C LYS A 92 -1.03 24.00 -5.14
N VAL A 93 -0.68 24.14 -6.41
CA VAL A 93 0.47 24.94 -6.83
C VAL A 93 0.08 26.40 -6.97
N TYR A 94 0.83 27.26 -6.30
CA TYR A 94 0.71 28.71 -6.40
C TYR A 94 1.76 29.27 -7.35
N ASN A 95 1.44 30.40 -8.01
CA ASN A 95 2.32 31.05 -8.97
C ASN A 95 3.43 31.90 -8.32
N SER A 96 3.52 31.91 -7.00
CA SER A 96 4.46 32.72 -6.24
C SER A 96 5.19 31.89 -5.22
N TYR A 97 6.48 32.15 -5.04
CA TYR A 97 7.30 31.56 -4.00
C TYR A 97 6.72 31.83 -2.59
N ASP A 98 6.28 33.06 -2.33
CA ASP A 98 5.80 33.46 -0.99
C ASP A 98 4.50 32.75 -0.59
N ASN A 99 3.72 32.31 -1.58
CA ASN A 99 2.49 31.55 -1.37
C ASN A 99 2.69 30.03 -1.56
N SER A 100 3.93 29.57 -1.75
CA SER A 100 4.19 28.14 -1.96
C SER A 100 3.85 27.32 -0.73
N ASN A 101 3.32 26.11 -0.97
CA ASN A 101 3.13 25.15 0.11
C ASN A 101 4.48 24.64 0.60
N LYS A 102 4.63 24.63 1.90
CA LYS A 102 5.83 24.14 2.59
C LYS A 102 5.62 22.70 3.05
N TYR A 103 6.43 21.82 2.51
CA TYR A 103 6.46 20.44 2.98
C TYR A 103 7.64 20.24 3.93
N LYS A 104 7.35 19.95 5.19
CA LYS A 104 8.34 19.72 6.23
C LYS A 104 8.40 18.23 6.57
N PHE A 105 9.62 17.73 6.72
CA PHE A 105 9.90 16.37 7.15
C PHE A 105 11.26 16.27 7.80
N TYR A 106 11.52 15.15 8.44
CA TYR A 106 12.77 14.87 9.15
C TYR A 106 13.43 13.65 8.52
N VAL A 107 14.75 13.69 8.41
CA VAL A 107 15.58 12.53 8.10
C VAL A 107 16.36 12.18 9.33
N ARG A 108 16.21 10.95 9.81
CA ARG A 108 16.88 10.45 11.01
C ARG A 108 17.83 9.33 10.65
N ASN A 109 19.06 9.42 11.15
CA ASN A 109 20.06 8.38 11.07
C ASN A 109 20.29 7.78 12.47
N ASP A 110 19.85 6.55 12.68
CA ASP A 110 20.06 5.81 13.94
C ASP A 110 21.31 4.91 13.90
N ASN A 111 22.12 4.98 12.82
CA ASN A 111 23.35 4.23 12.70
C ASN A 111 24.50 4.89 13.49
N GLU A 112 25.53 4.10 13.79
CA GLU A 112 26.78 4.54 14.43
C GLU A 112 27.78 5.17 13.45
N TYR A 113 27.37 5.47 12.22
CA TYR A 113 28.21 6.05 11.17
C TYR A 113 27.43 7.05 10.31
N GLU A 114 28.18 7.92 9.65
CA GLU A 114 27.61 8.88 8.68
C GLU A 114 27.09 8.15 7.44
N ILE A 115 25.95 8.60 6.93
CA ILE A 115 25.34 8.05 5.71
C ILE A 115 25.18 9.13 4.66
N THR A 116 25.68 8.88 3.44
CA THR A 116 25.36 9.69 2.27
C THR A 116 24.10 9.14 1.60
N TYR A 117 23.16 10.02 1.28
CA TYR A 117 21.89 9.66 0.68
C TYR A 117 21.43 10.70 -0.36
N LYS A 118 20.46 10.30 -1.16
CA LYS A 118 19.79 11.17 -2.14
C LYS A 118 18.33 11.33 -1.74
N LEU A 119 17.87 12.57 -1.69
CA LEU A 119 16.44 12.86 -1.66
C LEU A 119 15.93 12.93 -3.09
N THR A 120 14.96 12.12 -3.42
CA THR A 120 14.33 12.08 -4.74
C THR A 120 12.87 12.46 -4.65
N ILE A 121 12.32 13.05 -5.71
CA ILE A 121 10.91 13.41 -5.83
C ILE A 121 10.28 12.62 -6.97
N ASN A 122 9.21 11.90 -6.69
CA ASN A 122 8.45 11.16 -7.68
C ASN A 122 7.07 11.78 -7.85
N ASP A 123 6.58 11.84 -9.08
CA ASP A 123 5.24 12.31 -9.37
C ASP A 123 4.23 11.22 -9.05
N ILE A 124 3.14 11.59 -8.38
CA ILE A 124 2.00 10.72 -8.11
C ILE A 124 0.85 11.15 -9.00
N LYS A 125 0.14 10.19 -9.59
CA LYS A 125 -1.05 10.46 -10.40
C LYS A 125 -2.18 10.99 -9.51
N LEU A 126 -2.90 12.00 -10.02
CA LEU A 126 -4.13 12.50 -9.42
C LEU A 126 -5.27 11.48 -9.66
N ASP A 127 -6.05 11.18 -8.62
CA ASP A 127 -7.14 10.20 -8.70
C ASP A 127 -8.42 10.75 -9.36
N ASN A 128 -8.61 12.06 -9.41
CA ASN A 128 -9.85 12.70 -9.85
C ASN A 128 -9.54 13.66 -11.00
N ASN A 129 -9.82 13.40 -12.21
CA ASN A 129 -9.84 14.28 -13.40
C ASN A 129 -9.28 15.73 -13.22
N GLU A 130 -8.54 15.97 -12.17
CA GLU A 130 -7.90 17.24 -11.85
C GLU A 130 -6.69 17.46 -12.75
N LYS A 131 -6.51 18.68 -13.17
CA LYS A 131 -5.41 19.03 -14.06
C LYS A 131 -4.09 19.04 -13.30
N MET A 132 -3.25 18.04 -13.57
CA MET A 132 -1.89 18.01 -13.06
C MET A 132 -1.03 19.08 -13.74
N VAL A 133 -0.32 19.86 -12.95
CA VAL A 133 0.62 20.89 -13.47
C VAL A 133 1.86 20.19 -14.04
N ASN A 134 2.29 20.62 -15.22
CA ASN A 134 3.48 20.08 -15.86
C ASN A 134 4.76 20.49 -15.11
N ARG A 135 5.66 19.55 -14.86
CA ARG A 135 6.96 19.80 -14.19
C ARG A 135 7.79 20.92 -14.81
N LYS A 136 7.65 21.17 -16.13
CA LYS A 136 8.33 22.28 -16.83
C LYS A 136 7.93 23.66 -16.30
N SER A 137 6.75 23.75 -15.70
CA SER A 137 6.23 24.98 -15.11
C SER A 137 6.48 25.09 -13.61
N LEU A 138 7.17 24.13 -13.02
CA LEU A 138 7.40 24.06 -11.58
C LEU A 138 8.84 24.39 -11.21
N ASN A 139 8.98 25.24 -10.20
CA ASN A 139 10.23 25.52 -9.53
C ASN A 139 10.19 24.87 -8.12
N TYR A 140 11.36 24.67 -7.55
CA TYR A 140 11.49 24.15 -6.19
C TYR A 140 12.65 24.78 -5.44
N SER A 141 12.55 24.78 -4.11
CA SER A 141 13.66 25.02 -3.17
C SER A 141 13.69 23.95 -2.11
N VAL A 142 14.86 23.57 -1.70
CA VAL A 142 15.11 22.63 -0.60
C VAL A 142 15.90 23.33 0.48
N PHE A 143 15.40 23.27 1.71
CA PHE A 143 16.08 23.73 2.90
C PHE A 143 16.45 22.51 3.76
N LYS A 144 17.61 22.59 4.39
CA LYS A 144 18.09 21.64 5.40
C LYS A 144 18.49 22.44 6.64
N ASN A 145 17.87 22.16 7.78
CA ASN A 145 18.10 22.87 9.04
C ASN A 145 18.00 24.40 8.83
N ASP A 146 16.90 24.84 8.17
CA ASP A 146 16.58 26.23 7.84
C ASP A 146 17.53 26.92 6.84
N VAL A 147 18.53 26.22 6.33
CA VAL A 147 19.45 26.73 5.31
C VAL A 147 19.03 26.24 3.92
N LYS A 148 18.84 27.18 2.97
CA LYS A 148 18.58 26.81 1.58
C LYS A 148 19.80 26.14 0.96
N ILE A 149 19.66 24.89 0.59
CA ILE A 149 20.75 24.07 0.04
C ILE A 149 20.61 23.80 -1.47
N LYS A 150 19.40 23.96 -2.03
CA LYS A 150 19.16 23.74 -3.45
C LYS A 150 17.95 24.53 -3.92
N GLU A 151 18.01 24.95 -5.21
CA GLU A 151 16.90 25.60 -5.90
C GLU A 151 16.98 25.32 -7.40
N GLY A 152 15.86 25.32 -8.10
CA GLY A 152 15.82 25.13 -9.54
C GLY A 152 14.45 24.82 -10.11
N LYS A 153 14.44 24.33 -11.36
CA LYS A 153 13.23 23.83 -12.03
C LYS A 153 13.12 22.33 -11.82
N LEU A 154 11.92 21.82 -11.51
CA LEU A 154 11.70 20.37 -11.35
C LEU A 154 12.02 19.58 -12.62
N SER A 155 11.79 20.17 -13.80
CA SER A 155 12.12 19.54 -15.09
C SER A 155 13.62 19.31 -15.32
N ASN A 156 14.48 20.01 -14.60
CA ASN A 156 15.93 19.92 -14.75
C ASN A 156 16.57 18.90 -13.81
N LEU A 157 15.77 18.26 -12.98
CA LEU A 157 16.27 17.23 -12.05
C LEU A 157 16.73 15.99 -12.82
N LYS A 158 18.00 15.63 -12.66
CA LYS A 158 18.54 14.36 -13.16
C LYS A 158 18.09 13.22 -12.23
N ASN A 159 17.48 12.19 -12.80
CA ASN A 159 16.97 11.02 -12.06
C ASN A 159 16.06 11.40 -10.88
N ASN A 160 15.33 12.52 -10.98
CA ASN A 160 14.47 13.05 -9.94
C ASN A 160 15.19 13.40 -8.62
N VAL A 161 16.51 13.55 -8.62
CA VAL A 161 17.29 13.84 -7.41
C VAL A 161 17.19 15.33 -7.07
N LEU A 162 16.56 15.64 -5.95
CA LEU A 162 16.49 16.99 -5.37
C LEU A 162 17.86 17.39 -4.82
N VAL A 163 18.45 16.53 -3.98
CA VAL A 163 19.74 16.78 -3.34
C VAL A 163 20.45 15.47 -3.03
N THR A 164 21.78 15.49 -3.08
CA THR A 164 22.65 14.45 -2.50
C THR A 164 23.38 15.08 -1.32
N THR A 165 23.31 14.47 -0.15
CA THR A 165 23.86 15.00 1.10
C THR A 165 24.18 13.87 2.07
N SER A 166 24.83 14.18 3.17
CA SER A 166 25.07 13.21 4.24
C SER A 166 24.42 13.66 5.55
N ILE A 167 24.23 12.70 6.44
CA ILE A 167 23.73 12.87 7.79
C ILE A 167 24.65 12.14 8.76
N GLY A 168 25.04 12.83 9.82
CA GLY A 168 25.91 12.27 10.87
C GLY A 168 25.28 11.10 11.61
N LEU A 169 26.12 10.40 12.38
CA LEU A 169 25.67 9.31 13.24
C LEU A 169 24.70 9.83 14.32
N LYS A 170 23.63 9.07 14.60
CA LYS A 170 22.64 9.38 15.65
C LYS A 170 22.08 10.81 15.58
N THR A 171 21.94 11.36 14.37
CA THR A 171 21.46 12.73 14.17
C THR A 171 20.14 12.78 13.41
N VAL A 172 19.49 13.94 13.48
CA VAL A 172 18.26 14.26 12.76
C VAL A 172 18.49 15.55 11.98
N ASP A 173 18.16 15.52 10.69
CA ASP A 173 18.13 16.70 9.82
C ASP A 173 16.68 17.11 9.53
N ASN A 174 16.38 18.39 9.63
CA ASN A 174 15.08 18.96 9.28
C ASN A 174 15.11 19.41 7.82
N TYR A 175 14.08 19.05 7.06
CA TYR A 175 13.92 19.48 5.68
C TYR A 175 12.65 20.25 5.47
N GLU A 176 12.73 21.24 4.59
CA GLU A 176 11.57 21.95 4.04
C GLU A 176 11.72 21.99 2.53
N ILE A 177 10.69 21.53 1.81
CA ILE A 177 10.59 21.62 0.35
C ILE A 177 9.47 22.59 0.01
N LEU A 178 9.77 23.58 -0.84
CA LEU A 178 8.81 24.47 -1.43
C LEU A 178 8.70 24.15 -2.91
N ILE A 179 7.47 24.12 -3.43
CA ILE A 179 7.20 23.98 -4.86
C ILE A 179 6.20 25.05 -5.28
N TRP A 180 6.54 25.80 -6.34
CA TRP A 180 5.68 26.83 -6.90
C TRP A 180 5.70 26.81 -8.42
N GLY A 181 4.64 27.31 -9.00
CA GLY A 181 4.51 27.44 -10.44
C GLY A 181 5.10 28.74 -10.97
N ASN A 182 5.41 28.76 -12.25
CA ASN A 182 5.59 30.01 -12.99
C ASN A 182 4.22 30.69 -13.23
N SER A 183 4.22 31.89 -13.82
CA SER A 183 3.02 32.71 -14.05
C SER A 183 1.88 31.97 -14.78
N ASN A 184 2.16 30.91 -15.51
CA ASN A 184 1.19 30.14 -16.29
C ASN A 184 0.80 28.81 -15.62
N ALA A 185 1.34 28.49 -14.46
CA ALA A 185 1.01 27.26 -13.74
C ALA A 185 -0.32 27.41 -13.02
N SER A 186 -1.26 26.51 -13.30
CA SER A 186 -2.55 26.43 -12.63
C SER A 186 -2.97 24.98 -12.51
N GLY A 187 -3.29 24.54 -11.31
CA GLY A 187 -3.74 23.18 -11.01
C GLY A 187 -3.07 22.59 -9.77
N TYR A 188 -3.01 21.27 -9.74
CA TYR A 188 -2.47 20.50 -8.62
C TYR A 188 -1.21 19.77 -9.02
N TYR A 189 -0.38 19.48 -8.05
CA TYR A 189 0.82 18.66 -8.22
C TYR A 189 0.99 17.73 -7.03
N ASN A 190 0.92 16.44 -7.30
CA ASN A 190 1.12 15.40 -6.30
C ASN A 190 2.52 14.81 -6.43
N TYR A 191 3.17 14.63 -5.31
CA TYR A 191 4.50 14.04 -5.27
C TYR A 191 4.76 13.31 -3.95
N GLU A 192 5.73 12.43 -4.00
CA GLU A 192 6.33 11.81 -2.82
C GLU A 192 7.82 12.15 -2.75
N VAL A 193 8.35 12.19 -1.56
CA VAL A 193 9.80 12.34 -1.32
C VAL A 193 10.33 11.01 -0.80
N VAL A 194 11.37 10.51 -1.45
CA VAL A 194 11.97 9.21 -1.14
C VAL A 194 13.45 9.35 -0.89
N ILE A 195 13.98 8.62 0.10
CA ILE A 195 15.43 8.48 0.32
C ILE A 195 15.95 7.32 -0.54
N LYS A 196 17.07 7.57 -1.22
CA LYS A 196 17.85 6.54 -1.91
C LYS A 196 19.32 6.63 -1.48
N LYS A 197 19.96 5.52 -1.32
CA LYS A 197 21.43 5.41 -1.20
C LYS A 197 22.12 5.41 -2.55
#